data_cee86d6b5543b5eedfe4bb8a95f6b139
#
_entry.id   cee86d6b5543b5eedfe4bb8a95f6b139
#
_cell.length_a   1.000
_cell.length_b   1.000
_cell.length_c   1.000
_cell.angle_alpha   90.00
_cell.angle_beta   90.00
_cell.angle_gamma   90.00
#
_symmetry.space_group_name_H-M   'P 1'
#
loop_
_entity.id
_entity.type
_entity.pdbx_description
1 polymer ?
#
loop_
_entity_poly.entity_id
_entity_poly.type
_entity_poly.pdbx_seq_one_letter_code
_entity_poly.pdbx_strand_id
1 'polypeptide(L)'
;MYEIILYDTEDERCPVQELLDSLEPKLLAKTLRTIDLLEMNGPLLREPYSKPLENWIFELRAKQGSDITRVLYFFIVGKKAVLTNGFIKKSQKTPKAEKELAKKYKADYERRYGNE
;
A
#
# COMPACT_ATOMS: atom_id res chain seq x y z
N MET A 1 -10.92 -7.14 12.48
CA MET A 1 -10.15 -6.02 11.92
C MET A 1 -8.80 -6.51 11.42
N TYR A 2 -8.30 -5.96 10.31
CA TYR A 2 -7.01 -6.38 9.75
C TYR A 2 -5.88 -5.60 10.37
N GLU A 3 -4.76 -6.27 10.63
CA GLU A 3 -3.54 -5.60 11.09
C GLU A 3 -2.83 -4.98 9.89
N ILE A 4 -2.46 -3.71 10.00
CA ILE A 4 -1.72 -3.02 8.95
C ILE A 4 -0.24 -3.11 9.27
N ILE A 5 0.54 -3.67 8.37
CA ILE A 5 1.98 -3.81 8.52
C ILE A 5 2.66 -2.98 7.44
N LEU A 6 3.57 -2.11 7.85
CA LEU A 6 4.40 -1.36 6.89
C LEU A 6 5.68 -2.15 6.67
N TYR A 7 5.91 -2.54 5.41
CA TYR A 7 7.08 -3.33 5.05
C TYR A 7 8.38 -2.56 5.29
N ASP A 8 9.34 -3.21 5.92
CA ASP A 8 10.71 -2.70 6.10
C ASP A 8 11.67 -3.50 5.22
N THR A 9 12.55 -2.80 4.51
CA THR A 9 13.61 -3.45 3.74
C THR A 9 14.65 -4.06 4.68
N GLU A 10 15.55 -4.89 4.12
CA GLU A 10 16.60 -5.51 4.93
C GLU A 10 17.55 -4.48 5.56
N ASP A 11 17.73 -3.32 4.91
CA ASP A 11 18.53 -2.23 5.46
C ASP A 11 17.69 -1.23 6.26
N GLU A 12 16.54 -1.70 6.76
CA GLU A 12 15.69 -1.00 7.72
C GLU A 12 15.07 0.29 7.23
N ARG A 13 14.85 0.42 5.93
CA ARG A 13 14.06 1.49 5.35
C ARG A 13 12.60 1.06 5.32
N CYS A 14 11.69 2.02 5.50
CA CYS A 14 10.24 1.78 5.37
C CYS A 14 9.70 2.68 4.27
N PRO A 15 9.55 2.16 3.04
CA PRO A 15 9.14 2.99 1.89
C PRO A 15 7.79 3.69 2.10
N VAL A 16 6.82 3.03 2.70
CA VAL A 16 5.51 3.65 2.93
C VAL A 16 5.61 4.77 3.96
N GLN A 17 6.37 4.58 5.03
CA GLN A 17 6.57 5.65 6.02
C GLN A 17 7.28 6.85 5.38
N GLU A 18 8.27 6.60 4.52
CA GLU A 18 8.95 7.67 3.80
C GLU A 18 7.98 8.46 2.93
N LEU A 19 7.06 7.76 2.27
CA LEU A 19 6.02 8.43 1.49
C LEU A 19 5.14 9.28 2.40
N LEU A 20 4.63 8.71 3.48
CA LEU A 20 3.74 9.43 4.40
C LEU A 20 4.39 10.69 4.95
N ASP A 21 5.67 10.60 5.29
CA ASP A 21 6.42 11.73 5.84
C ASP A 21 6.61 12.86 4.81
N SER A 22 6.48 12.56 3.52
CA SER A 22 6.65 13.54 2.45
C SER A 22 5.37 14.25 2.05
N LEU A 23 4.21 13.78 2.55
CA LEU A 23 2.92 14.28 2.07
C LEU A 23 2.51 15.59 2.75
N GLU A 24 1.82 16.45 1.97
CA GLU A 24 1.18 17.63 2.54
C GLU A 24 0.06 17.21 3.50
N PRO A 25 -0.25 18.05 4.51
CA PRO A 25 -1.21 17.67 5.57
C PRO A 25 -2.55 17.14 5.09
N LYS A 26 -3.16 17.76 4.08
CA LYS A 26 -4.47 17.32 3.59
C LYS A 26 -4.40 15.95 2.90
N LEU A 27 -3.37 15.75 2.08
CA LEU A 27 -3.19 14.47 1.39
C LEU A 27 -2.80 13.39 2.39
N LEU A 28 -1.98 13.72 3.37
CA LEU A 28 -1.63 12.79 4.44
C LEU A 28 -2.87 12.33 5.18
N ALA A 29 -3.72 13.27 5.58
CA ALA A 29 -4.95 12.94 6.31
C ALA A 29 -5.84 12.00 5.49
N LYS A 30 -5.99 12.25 4.20
CA LYS A 30 -6.79 11.40 3.31
C LYS A 30 -6.18 10.02 3.14
N THR A 31 -4.85 9.96 3.03
CA THR A 31 -4.15 8.69 2.88
C THR A 31 -4.28 7.84 4.14
N LEU A 32 -4.10 8.45 5.32
CA LEU A 32 -4.25 7.74 6.59
C LEU A 32 -5.68 7.24 6.77
N ARG A 33 -6.67 8.05 6.36
CA ARG A 33 -8.08 7.63 6.44
C ARG A 33 -8.34 6.42 5.54
N THR A 34 -7.73 6.38 4.36
CA THR A 34 -7.90 5.26 3.45
C THR A 34 -7.22 4.00 4.00
N ILE A 35 -6.09 4.16 4.68
CA ILE A 35 -5.45 3.04 5.39
C ILE A 35 -6.37 2.52 6.50
N ASP A 36 -7.05 3.42 7.22
CA ASP A 36 -8.03 3.01 8.24
C ASP A 36 -9.17 2.21 7.63
N LEU A 37 -9.63 2.60 6.43
CA LEU A 37 -10.67 1.86 5.72
C LEU A 37 -10.20 0.45 5.36
N LEU A 38 -8.93 0.29 4.97
CA LEU A 38 -8.36 -1.01 4.71
C LEU A 38 -8.32 -1.86 5.97
N GLU A 39 -7.93 -1.27 7.09
CA GLU A 39 -7.92 -1.96 8.38
C GLU A 39 -9.31 -2.50 8.73
N MET A 40 -10.33 -1.69 8.51
CA MET A 40 -11.70 -2.06 8.86
C MET A 40 -12.33 -3.07 7.90
N ASN A 41 -12.02 -2.98 6.61
CA ASN A 41 -12.71 -3.74 5.57
C ASN A 41 -11.91 -4.88 4.96
N GLY A 42 -10.58 -4.83 5.06
CA GLY A 42 -9.73 -5.87 4.48
C GLY A 42 -10.03 -6.11 3.00
N PRO A 43 -10.16 -7.38 2.59
CA PRO A 43 -10.42 -7.71 1.18
C PRO A 43 -11.76 -7.23 0.64
N LEU A 44 -12.67 -6.75 1.49
CA LEU A 44 -13.95 -6.21 1.06
C LEU A 44 -13.84 -4.77 0.57
N LEU A 45 -12.72 -4.12 0.81
CA LEU A 45 -12.51 -2.75 0.34
C LEU A 45 -12.49 -2.71 -1.19
N ARG A 46 -13.26 -1.80 -1.78
CA ARG A 46 -13.49 -1.70 -3.22
C ARG A 46 -13.12 -0.33 -3.75
N GLU A 47 -13.22 -0.16 -5.06
CA GLU A 47 -13.11 1.14 -5.68
C GLU A 47 -14.12 2.10 -5.07
N PRO A 48 -13.78 3.37 -4.95
CA PRO A 48 -12.58 4.03 -5.48
C PRO A 48 -11.34 3.91 -4.59
N TYR A 49 -11.43 3.22 -3.46
CA TYR A 49 -10.37 3.18 -2.46
C TYR A 49 -9.32 2.12 -2.74
N SER A 50 -9.72 1.00 -3.34
CA SER A 50 -8.81 -0.11 -3.61
C SER A 50 -9.10 -0.72 -4.97
N LYS A 51 -8.03 -1.15 -5.65
CA LYS A 51 -8.11 -1.79 -6.95
C LYS A 51 -7.13 -2.95 -6.99
N PRO A 52 -7.57 -4.15 -7.44
CA PRO A 52 -6.62 -5.25 -7.62
C PRO A 52 -5.71 -4.97 -8.81
N LEU A 53 -4.46 -5.33 -8.66
CA LEU A 53 -3.48 -5.33 -9.74
C LEU A 53 -3.18 -6.78 -10.10
N GLU A 54 -1.90 -7.11 -10.33
CA GLU A 54 -1.50 -8.46 -10.68
C GLU A 54 -0.79 -9.13 -9.49
N ASN A 55 -0.63 -10.45 -9.53
CA ASN A 55 0.10 -11.22 -8.52
C ASN A 55 -0.40 -11.01 -7.08
N TRP A 56 -1.73 -10.87 -6.91
CA TRP A 56 -2.36 -10.67 -5.60
C TRP A 56 -1.87 -9.41 -4.89
N ILE A 57 -1.44 -8.42 -5.67
CA ILE A 57 -1.08 -7.10 -5.19
C ILE A 57 -2.25 -6.16 -5.49
N PHE A 58 -2.55 -5.28 -4.54
CA PHE A 58 -3.64 -4.33 -4.63
C PHE A 58 -3.08 -2.91 -4.52
N GLU A 59 -3.85 -1.95 -5.01
CA GLU A 59 -3.48 -0.54 -4.96
C GLU A 59 -4.50 0.20 -4.11
N LEU A 60 -4.03 0.85 -3.05
CA LEU A 60 -4.84 1.68 -2.19
C LEU A 60 -4.72 3.13 -2.66
N ARG A 61 -5.84 3.81 -2.84
CA ARG A 61 -5.88 5.16 -3.44
C ARG A 61 -6.48 6.17 -2.49
N ALA A 62 -5.84 7.33 -2.38
CA ALA A 62 -6.39 8.49 -1.69
C ALA A 62 -6.18 9.71 -2.58
N LYS A 63 -7.23 10.50 -2.75
CA LYS A 63 -7.21 11.64 -3.66
C LYS A 63 -7.46 12.94 -2.92
N GLN A 64 -6.62 13.94 -3.20
CA GLN A 64 -6.80 15.31 -2.72
C GLN A 64 -6.47 16.24 -3.89
N GLY A 65 -7.50 16.93 -4.40
CA GLY A 65 -7.32 17.75 -5.60
C GLY A 65 -6.95 16.87 -6.79
N SER A 66 -5.85 17.21 -7.46
CA SER A 66 -5.35 16.42 -8.59
C SER A 66 -4.30 15.40 -8.17
N ASP A 67 -3.91 15.39 -6.90
CA ASP A 67 -2.90 14.44 -6.42
C ASP A 67 -3.56 13.18 -5.90
N ILE A 68 -3.00 12.03 -6.26
CA ILE A 68 -3.48 10.72 -5.84
C ILE A 68 -2.32 9.96 -5.25
N THR A 69 -2.42 9.62 -3.95
CA THR A 69 -1.46 8.67 -3.38
C THR A 69 -1.90 7.28 -3.76
N ARG A 70 -0.93 6.45 -4.07
CA ARG A 70 -1.16 5.04 -4.38
C ARG A 70 -0.18 4.24 -3.55
N VAL A 71 -0.74 3.37 -2.69
CA VAL A 71 0.05 2.51 -1.81
C VAL A 71 -0.24 1.07 -2.19
N LEU A 72 0.80 0.33 -2.56
CA LEU A 72 0.64 -1.05 -2.98
C LEU A 72 0.72 -1.98 -1.78
N TYR A 73 -0.10 -3.03 -1.78
CA TYR A 73 -0.20 -3.91 -0.62
C TYR A 73 -0.65 -5.31 -1.03
N PHE A 74 -0.48 -6.26 -0.12
CA PHE A 74 -0.96 -7.62 -0.27
C PHE A 74 -1.42 -8.15 1.08
N PHE A 75 -2.21 -9.23 1.05
CA PHE A 75 -2.71 -9.86 2.26
C PHE A 75 -1.93 -11.11 2.59
N ILE A 76 -1.79 -11.40 3.89
CA ILE A 76 -1.26 -12.68 4.35
C ILE A 76 -2.24 -13.29 5.34
N VAL A 77 -2.05 -14.56 5.63
CA VAL A 77 -2.90 -15.32 6.56
C VAL A 77 -2.86 -14.67 7.95
N GLY A 78 -4.00 -14.69 8.64
CA GLY A 78 -4.09 -14.10 9.97
C GLY A 78 -4.60 -12.66 9.95
N LYS A 79 -5.32 -12.29 8.90
CA LYS A 79 -5.93 -10.95 8.76
C LYS A 79 -4.91 -9.83 8.82
N LYS A 80 -3.87 -9.93 8.00
CA LYS A 80 -2.82 -8.93 7.91
C LYS A 80 -2.73 -8.38 6.51
N ALA A 81 -2.54 -7.06 6.38
CA ALA A 81 -2.29 -6.39 5.12
C ALA A 81 -0.91 -5.75 5.20
N VAL A 82 -0.04 -6.08 4.26
CA VAL A 82 1.34 -5.58 4.22
C VAL A 82 1.44 -4.53 3.14
N LEU A 83 1.75 -3.29 3.52
CA LEU A 83 1.91 -2.16 2.62
C LEU A 83 3.39 -2.08 2.23
N THR A 84 3.67 -2.19 0.93
CA THR A 84 5.04 -2.36 0.45
C THR A 84 5.71 -1.06 0.02
N ASN A 85 5.07 -0.32 -0.86
CA ASN A 85 5.62 0.92 -1.41
C ASN A 85 4.47 1.79 -1.90
N GLY A 86 4.77 3.05 -2.16
CA GLY A 86 3.75 3.96 -2.65
C GLY A 86 4.35 5.17 -3.32
N PHE A 87 3.50 5.93 -3.98
CA PHE A 87 3.93 7.10 -4.75
C PHE A 87 2.75 8.04 -4.96
N ILE A 88 3.02 9.26 -5.40
CA ILE A 88 2.00 10.22 -5.79
C ILE A 88 1.96 10.26 -7.31
N LYS A 89 0.76 10.09 -7.88
CA LYS A 89 0.60 10.06 -9.33
C LYS A 89 -0.67 10.79 -9.74
N LYS A 90 -0.58 11.53 -10.85
CA LYS A 90 -1.73 12.25 -11.41
C LYS A 90 -2.45 11.47 -12.48
N SER A 91 -1.84 10.44 -13.04
CA SER A 91 -2.46 9.59 -14.06
C SER A 91 -3.17 8.40 -13.43
N GLN A 92 -4.06 7.77 -14.20
CA GLN A 92 -4.82 6.61 -13.72
C GLN A 92 -4.01 5.32 -13.70
N LYS A 93 -2.95 5.26 -14.49
CA LYS A 93 -2.22 4.01 -14.68
C LYS A 93 -1.06 3.88 -13.69
N THR A 94 -0.94 2.70 -13.06
CA THR A 94 0.16 2.40 -12.14
C THR A 94 1.42 2.11 -12.94
N PRO A 95 2.54 2.82 -12.67
CA PRO A 95 3.79 2.55 -13.39
C PRO A 95 4.28 1.12 -13.18
N LYS A 96 4.81 0.54 -14.26
CA LYS A 96 5.34 -0.82 -14.22
C LYS A 96 6.44 -0.97 -13.16
N ALA A 97 7.31 0.03 -13.04
CA ALA A 97 8.41 0.00 -12.07
C ALA A 97 7.90 -0.15 -10.64
N GLU A 98 6.80 0.54 -10.30
CA GLU A 98 6.22 0.44 -8.96
C GLU A 98 5.63 -0.94 -8.70
N LYS A 99 4.97 -1.50 -9.71
CA LYS A 99 4.42 -2.86 -9.60
C LYS A 99 5.53 -3.90 -9.41
N GLU A 100 6.60 -3.77 -10.17
CA GLU A 100 7.74 -4.69 -10.05
C GLU A 100 8.41 -4.57 -8.69
N LEU A 101 8.51 -3.35 -8.16
CA LEU A 101 9.05 -3.13 -6.83
C LEU A 101 8.18 -3.79 -5.76
N ALA A 102 6.85 -3.67 -5.90
CA ALA A 102 5.92 -4.31 -4.97
C ALA A 102 6.07 -5.83 -4.99
N LYS A 103 6.27 -6.42 -6.17
CA LYS A 103 6.49 -7.86 -6.29
C LYS A 103 7.77 -8.28 -5.59
N LYS A 104 8.84 -7.50 -5.75
CA LYS A 104 10.11 -7.75 -5.09
C LYS A 104 9.97 -7.68 -3.57
N TYR A 105 9.30 -6.67 -3.07
CA TYR A 105 9.09 -6.50 -1.63
C TYR A 105 8.19 -7.58 -1.06
N LYS A 106 7.17 -8.00 -1.80
CA LYS A 106 6.32 -9.12 -1.38
C LYS A 106 7.12 -10.41 -1.25
N ALA A 107 7.95 -10.71 -2.23
CA ALA A 107 8.81 -11.90 -2.19
C ALA A 107 9.78 -11.84 -1.02
N ASP A 108 10.37 -10.67 -0.77
CA ASP A 108 11.29 -10.48 0.35
C ASP A 108 10.58 -10.68 1.69
N TYR A 109 9.38 -10.12 1.83
CA TYR A 109 8.59 -10.29 3.06
C TYR A 109 8.28 -11.77 3.30
N GLU A 110 7.82 -12.47 2.26
CA GLU A 110 7.49 -13.89 2.36
C GLU A 110 8.72 -14.74 2.70
N ARG A 111 9.87 -14.38 2.14
CA ARG A 111 11.14 -15.08 2.44
C ARG A 111 11.52 -14.91 3.91
N ARG A 112 11.35 -13.70 4.47
CA ARG A 112 11.76 -13.41 5.85
C ARG A 112 10.76 -13.88 6.89
N TYR A 113 9.46 -13.79 6.60
CA TYR A 113 8.42 -14.03 7.60
C TYR A 113 7.43 -15.13 7.25
N GLY A 114 7.47 -15.65 6.04
CA GLY A 114 6.50 -16.61 5.56
C GLY A 114 5.18 -15.95 5.20
N ASN A 115 4.12 -16.76 5.10
CA ASN A 115 2.78 -16.32 4.69
C ASN A 115 1.82 -16.23 5.86
N GLU A 116 2.34 -16.17 7.08
CA GLU A 116 1.49 -16.20 8.26
C GLU A 116 1.68 -15.01 9.17
#